data_8fb80e5034ac3fbea19cb4de0f994c84
#
_entry.id   8fb80e5034ac3fbea19cb4de0f994c84
#
_cell.length_a   1.000
_cell.length_b   1.000
_cell.length_c   1.000
_cell.angle_alpha   90.00
_cell.angle_beta   90.00
_cell.angle_gamma   90.00
#
_symmetry.space_group_name_H-M   'P 1'
#
loop_
_entity.id
_entity.type
_entity.pdbx_description
1 polymer ?
#
loop_
_entity_poly.entity_id
_entity_poly.type
_entity_poly.pdbx_seq_one_letter_code
_entity_poly.pdbx_strand_id
1 'polypeptide(L)'
;ARYTFLNLADETAAVDWPIPLEQAILSDKDKAHPRMADVTPFPAPVPAGRRALVTGANGQLGRELMRALPEAGFTVTGVDLPEVSISDAEAVAALPWDDIDVVINAAAWTNVDGAETPEGRRATWQANSTGPAVLAREATAHGVTMVHISTEYVFDGTQDVHLEDEDPSPLGAYGQSKAGGDAAVASTPKHYIVRTSW
;
A
#
# COMPACT_ATOMS: atom_id res chain seq x y z
N ALA A 1 -7.41 -7.17 -10.76
CA ALA A 1 -7.80 -7.56 -9.40
C ALA A 1 -9.31 -7.83 -9.38
N ARG A 2 -9.77 -8.84 -8.63
CA ARG A 2 -11.20 -9.06 -8.41
C ARG A 2 -11.53 -8.43 -7.07
N TYR A 3 -12.33 -7.36 -7.07
CA TYR A 3 -12.93 -6.85 -5.84
C TYR A 3 -14.13 -7.69 -5.48
N THR A 4 -14.25 -8.00 -4.21
CA THR A 4 -15.46 -8.56 -3.65
C THR A 4 -16.10 -7.50 -2.78
N PHE A 5 -17.20 -6.96 -3.22
CA PHE A 5 -18.02 -6.08 -2.41
C PHE A 5 -18.96 -6.93 -1.56
N LEU A 6 -19.23 -6.51 -0.34
CA LEU A 6 -20.15 -7.17 0.57
C LEU A 6 -21.46 -6.42 0.61
N ASN A 7 -22.57 -7.16 0.69
CA ASN A 7 -23.87 -6.56 0.90
C ASN A 7 -23.91 -5.84 2.24
N LEU A 8 -24.31 -4.56 2.25
CA LEU A 8 -24.33 -3.73 3.45
C LEU A 8 -25.32 -4.25 4.51
N ALA A 9 -26.35 -5.01 4.11
CA ALA A 9 -27.32 -5.65 4.97
C ALA A 9 -26.93 -7.09 5.37
N ASP A 10 -25.65 -7.47 5.21
CA ASP A 10 -25.17 -8.78 5.63
C ASP A 10 -25.11 -8.88 7.15
N GLU A 11 -25.94 -9.72 7.72
CA GLU A 11 -26.05 -9.90 9.17
C GLU A 11 -24.80 -10.51 9.79
N THR A 12 -24.01 -11.28 9.01
CA THR A 12 -22.77 -11.90 9.49
C THR A 12 -21.63 -10.91 9.59
N ALA A 13 -21.67 -9.80 8.85
CA ALA A 13 -20.69 -8.74 8.95
C ALA A 13 -20.80 -7.94 10.27
N ALA A 14 -21.98 -7.99 10.91
CA ALA A 14 -22.28 -7.37 12.21
C ALA A 14 -21.83 -5.89 12.31
N VAL A 15 -21.97 -5.13 11.22
CA VAL A 15 -21.60 -3.71 11.18
C VAL A 15 -22.69 -2.88 11.83
N ASP A 16 -22.33 -2.13 12.86
CA ASP A 16 -23.22 -1.15 13.51
C ASP A 16 -23.20 0.15 12.69
N TRP A 17 -24.18 0.30 11.78
CA TRP A 17 -24.27 1.45 10.91
C TRP A 17 -24.79 2.68 11.68
N PRO A 18 -24.15 3.85 11.54
CA PRO A 18 -24.59 5.06 12.25
C PRO A 18 -25.96 5.58 11.78
N ILE A 19 -26.42 5.14 10.61
CA ILE A 19 -27.77 5.40 10.07
C ILE A 19 -28.39 4.04 9.75
N PRO A 20 -29.63 3.76 10.18
CA PRO A 20 -30.35 2.55 9.81
C PRO A 20 -30.39 2.40 8.28
N LEU A 21 -30.13 1.21 7.77
CA LEU A 21 -30.05 0.97 6.31
C LEU A 21 -31.37 1.30 5.59
N GLU A 22 -32.51 1.26 6.27
CA GLU A 22 -33.82 1.65 5.73
C GLU A 22 -33.92 3.16 5.47
N GLN A 23 -33.07 3.95 6.12
CA GLN A 23 -32.98 5.40 5.96
C GLN A 23 -31.81 5.83 5.08
N ALA A 24 -30.92 4.90 4.74
CA ALA A 24 -29.77 5.17 3.90
C ALA A 24 -30.18 5.21 2.41
N ILE A 25 -29.61 6.16 1.66
CA ILE A 25 -29.74 6.20 0.20
C ILE A 25 -28.69 5.25 -0.38
N LEU A 26 -29.14 4.06 -0.77
CA LEU A 26 -28.30 3.03 -1.38
C LEU A 26 -28.61 2.91 -2.86
N SER A 27 -27.58 2.81 -3.70
CA SER A 27 -27.76 2.48 -5.11
C SER A 27 -28.25 1.04 -5.29
N ASP A 28 -28.85 0.74 -6.44
CA ASP A 28 -29.25 -0.62 -6.76
C ASP A 28 -28.04 -1.57 -6.82
N LYS A 29 -26.87 -1.05 -7.17
CA LYS A 29 -25.61 -1.78 -7.17
C LYS A 29 -25.19 -2.17 -5.75
N ASP A 30 -25.28 -1.26 -4.78
CA ASP A 30 -24.94 -1.54 -3.39
C ASP A 30 -25.86 -2.60 -2.77
N LYS A 31 -27.14 -2.58 -3.14
CA LYS A 31 -28.14 -3.59 -2.72
C LYS A 31 -27.91 -4.95 -3.37
N ALA A 32 -27.33 -4.98 -4.56
CA ALA A 32 -27.08 -6.18 -5.34
C ALA A 32 -25.78 -6.90 -4.99
N HIS A 33 -24.97 -6.36 -4.09
CA HIS A 33 -23.74 -7.06 -3.66
C HIS A 33 -24.05 -8.40 -2.98
N PRO A 34 -23.20 -9.43 -3.19
CA PRO A 34 -23.41 -10.73 -2.60
C PRO A 34 -23.30 -10.67 -1.06
N ARG A 35 -23.99 -11.57 -0.38
CA ARG A 35 -23.82 -11.78 1.06
C ARG A 35 -22.52 -12.56 1.33
N MET A 36 -21.98 -12.44 2.54
CA MET A 36 -20.74 -13.12 2.93
C MET A 36 -20.81 -14.65 2.72
N ALA A 37 -21.99 -15.25 2.94
CA ALA A 37 -22.22 -16.67 2.71
C ALA A 37 -22.12 -17.07 1.22
N ASP A 38 -22.35 -16.13 0.31
CA ASP A 38 -22.37 -16.38 -1.14
C ASP A 38 -21.02 -16.00 -1.80
N VAL A 39 -20.11 -15.42 -1.02
CA VAL A 39 -18.77 -15.01 -1.51
C VAL A 39 -17.81 -16.17 -1.30
N THR A 40 -17.12 -16.56 -2.37
CA THR A 40 -15.97 -17.46 -2.22
C THR A 40 -14.90 -16.76 -1.40
N PRO A 41 -14.49 -17.27 -0.22
CA PRO A 41 -13.43 -16.68 0.56
C PRO A 41 -12.17 -16.51 -0.26
N PHE A 42 -11.42 -15.44 -0.01
CA PHE A 42 -10.06 -15.34 -0.54
C PHE A 42 -9.28 -16.61 -0.18
N PRO A 43 -8.36 -17.06 -1.07
CA PRO A 43 -7.59 -18.26 -0.78
C PRO A 43 -6.92 -18.17 0.58
N ALA A 44 -6.82 -19.35 1.19
CA ALA A 44 -6.29 -19.57 2.53
C ALA A 44 -5.04 -18.74 2.85
N PRO A 45 -4.80 -18.45 4.14
CA PRO A 45 -3.68 -17.63 4.58
C PRO A 45 -2.37 -18.13 3.99
N VAL A 46 -1.51 -17.16 3.76
CA VAL A 46 -0.13 -17.35 3.28
C VAL A 46 0.52 -18.55 3.97
N PRO A 47 1.16 -19.44 3.21
CA PRO A 47 1.85 -20.59 3.80
C PRO A 47 2.78 -20.15 4.93
N ALA A 48 2.75 -20.83 6.07
CA ALA A 48 3.64 -20.59 7.20
C ALA A 48 5.10 -20.64 6.72
N GLY A 49 5.91 -19.66 7.16
CA GLY A 49 7.33 -19.59 6.84
C GLY A 49 7.73 -18.56 5.79
N ARG A 50 6.82 -17.73 5.24
CA ARG A 50 7.22 -16.61 4.40
C ARG A 50 7.88 -15.50 5.22
N ARG A 51 8.90 -14.88 4.63
CA ARG A 51 9.72 -13.85 5.26
C ARG A 51 9.39 -12.48 4.64
N ALA A 52 8.95 -11.56 5.48
CA ALA A 52 8.58 -10.22 5.09
C ALA A 52 9.59 -9.20 5.60
N LEU A 53 9.99 -8.28 4.72
CA LEU A 53 10.69 -7.06 5.09
C LEU A 53 9.67 -5.91 5.09
N VAL A 54 9.58 -5.18 6.18
CA VAL A 54 8.74 -3.96 6.30
C VAL A 54 9.66 -2.76 6.39
N THR A 55 9.58 -1.84 5.42
CA THR A 55 10.24 -0.54 5.50
C THR A 55 9.30 0.50 6.08
N GLY A 56 9.84 1.50 6.81
CA GLY A 56 9.00 2.41 7.58
C GLY A 56 8.35 1.72 8.79
N ALA A 57 9.05 0.75 9.39
CA ALA A 57 8.54 -0.12 10.45
C ALA A 57 8.11 0.62 11.72
N ASN A 58 8.67 1.80 11.99
CA ASN A 58 8.32 2.65 13.14
C ASN A 58 7.16 3.61 12.86
N GLY A 59 6.71 3.70 11.60
CA GLY A 59 5.55 4.48 11.19
C GLY A 59 4.23 3.89 11.67
N GLN A 60 3.12 4.59 11.45
CA GLN A 60 1.79 4.16 11.87
C GLN A 60 1.42 2.79 11.27
N LEU A 61 1.44 2.66 9.96
CA LEU A 61 1.15 1.39 9.28
C LEU A 61 2.24 0.34 9.54
N GLY A 62 3.52 0.76 9.55
CA GLY A 62 4.64 -0.15 9.79
C GLY A 62 4.50 -0.92 11.10
N ARG A 63 4.17 -0.23 12.21
CA ARG A 63 3.94 -0.88 13.51
C ARG A 63 2.81 -1.89 13.49
N GLU A 64 1.71 -1.58 12.79
CA GLU A 64 0.59 -2.53 12.64
C GLU A 64 0.98 -3.74 11.78
N LEU A 65 1.76 -3.54 10.73
CA LEU A 65 2.31 -4.65 9.93
C LEU A 65 3.24 -5.53 10.76
N MET A 66 4.13 -4.92 11.55
CA MET A 66 5.04 -5.66 12.45
C MET A 66 4.28 -6.50 13.49
N ARG A 67 3.09 -6.06 13.90
CA ARG A 67 2.22 -6.79 14.82
C ARG A 67 1.41 -7.89 14.11
N ALA A 68 0.79 -7.56 12.97
CA ALA A 68 -0.20 -8.43 12.34
C ALA A 68 0.41 -9.54 11.46
N LEU A 69 1.54 -9.27 10.80
CA LEU A 69 2.16 -10.25 9.91
C LEU A 69 2.63 -11.54 10.62
N PRO A 70 3.21 -11.51 11.84
CA PRO A 70 3.51 -12.72 12.59
C PRO A 70 2.27 -13.56 12.90
N GLU A 71 1.14 -12.92 13.23
CA GLU A 71 -0.14 -13.59 13.44
C GLU A 71 -0.65 -14.28 12.16
N ALA A 72 -0.30 -13.72 10.99
CA ALA A 72 -0.59 -14.30 9.68
C ALA A 72 0.46 -15.34 9.21
N GLY A 73 1.43 -15.70 10.06
CA GLY A 73 2.40 -16.75 9.78
C GLY A 73 3.67 -16.29 9.06
N PHE A 74 3.95 -14.98 9.01
CA PHE A 74 5.21 -14.46 8.47
C PHE A 74 6.30 -14.37 9.54
N THR A 75 7.55 -14.61 9.12
CA THR A 75 8.72 -14.09 9.85
C THR A 75 8.97 -12.67 9.34
N VAL A 76 9.01 -11.67 10.23
CA VAL A 76 9.05 -10.25 9.84
C VAL A 76 10.32 -9.59 10.30
N THR A 77 10.97 -8.88 9.41
CA THR A 77 12.06 -7.95 9.69
C THR A 77 11.60 -6.54 9.38
N GLY A 78 11.76 -5.61 10.33
CA GLY A 78 11.44 -4.20 10.14
C GLY A 78 12.70 -3.38 10.00
N VAL A 79 12.69 -2.39 9.08
CA VAL A 79 13.74 -1.39 8.95
C VAL A 79 13.13 0.00 8.83
N ASP A 80 13.85 1.01 9.37
CA ASP A 80 13.42 2.41 9.32
C ASP A 80 14.62 3.34 9.52
N LEU A 81 14.38 4.64 9.41
CA LEU A 81 15.34 5.66 9.82
C LEU A 81 15.54 5.64 11.35
N PRO A 82 16.75 5.94 11.85
CA PRO A 82 17.93 6.37 11.07
C PRO A 82 18.78 5.23 10.51
N GLU A 83 18.49 3.98 10.84
CA GLU A 83 19.34 2.83 10.53
C GLU A 83 19.41 2.53 9.03
N VAL A 84 18.26 2.59 8.35
CA VAL A 84 18.17 2.35 6.90
C VAL A 84 17.32 3.42 6.23
N SER A 85 17.95 4.20 5.35
CA SER A 85 17.21 5.04 4.40
C SER A 85 16.90 4.25 3.13
N ILE A 86 15.63 4.15 2.76
CA ILE A 86 15.24 3.45 1.52
C ILE A 86 15.76 4.13 0.25
N SER A 87 16.17 5.41 0.31
CA SER A 87 16.80 6.14 -0.81
C SER A 87 18.31 5.93 -0.88
N ASP A 88 18.92 5.28 0.10
CA ASP A 88 20.32 4.90 0.08
C ASP A 88 20.49 3.53 -0.57
N ALA A 89 21.02 3.52 -1.79
CA ALA A 89 21.15 2.33 -2.59
C ALA A 89 22.11 1.29 -1.97
N GLU A 90 23.15 1.73 -1.27
CA GLU A 90 24.12 0.83 -0.63
C GLU A 90 23.50 0.20 0.62
N ALA A 91 22.82 0.99 1.45
CA ALA A 91 22.12 0.49 2.62
C ALA A 91 21.02 -0.50 2.27
N VAL A 92 20.25 -0.23 1.21
CA VAL A 92 19.19 -1.14 0.74
C VAL A 92 19.78 -2.42 0.13
N ALA A 93 20.85 -2.32 -0.68
CA ALA A 93 21.50 -3.50 -1.26
C ALA A 93 22.13 -4.42 -0.19
N ALA A 94 22.51 -3.88 0.96
CA ALA A 94 23.07 -4.65 2.07
C ALA A 94 22.03 -5.42 2.90
N LEU A 95 20.73 -5.25 2.64
CA LEU A 95 19.69 -6.02 3.30
C LEU A 95 19.73 -7.50 2.90
N PRO A 96 19.24 -8.43 3.74
CA PRO A 96 19.35 -9.86 3.50
C PRO A 96 18.31 -10.35 2.46
N TRP A 97 18.41 -9.89 1.23
CA TRP A 97 17.43 -10.13 0.15
C TRP A 97 17.17 -11.61 -0.14
N ASP A 98 18.18 -12.47 0.02
CA ASP A 98 18.03 -13.94 -0.15
C ASP A 98 17.14 -14.56 0.93
N ASP A 99 16.91 -13.83 2.02
CA ASP A 99 16.06 -14.22 3.12
C ASP A 99 14.70 -13.50 3.13
N ILE A 100 14.32 -12.85 2.01
CA ILE A 100 13.07 -12.08 1.89
C ILE A 100 12.22 -12.68 0.76
N ASP A 101 10.95 -12.96 1.04
CA ASP A 101 9.96 -13.40 0.04
C ASP A 101 9.07 -12.24 -0.42
N VAL A 102 8.84 -11.26 0.48
CA VAL A 102 8.06 -10.07 0.20
C VAL A 102 8.63 -8.85 0.91
N VAL A 103 8.76 -7.73 0.20
CA VAL A 103 9.04 -6.43 0.79
C VAL A 103 7.76 -5.58 0.79
N ILE A 104 7.40 -5.02 1.95
CA ILE A 104 6.25 -4.14 2.12
C ILE A 104 6.78 -2.75 2.42
N ASN A 105 6.69 -1.87 1.44
CA ASN A 105 7.13 -0.50 1.59
C ASN A 105 6.04 0.39 2.17
N ALA A 106 6.11 0.62 3.49
CA ALA A 106 5.31 1.58 4.23
C ALA A 106 6.09 2.86 4.57
N ALA A 107 7.35 2.97 4.15
CA ALA A 107 8.13 4.19 4.31
C ALA A 107 7.69 5.26 3.31
N ALA A 108 7.39 6.44 3.79
CA ALA A 108 7.03 7.59 2.96
C ALA A 108 7.24 8.91 3.72
N TRP A 109 7.48 9.97 2.96
CA TRP A 109 7.23 11.32 3.41
C TRP A 109 5.74 11.61 3.31
N THR A 110 5.08 11.95 4.42
CA THR A 110 3.63 12.13 4.50
C THR A 110 3.16 13.56 4.80
N ASN A 111 4.10 14.50 5.01
CA ASN A 111 3.76 15.89 5.20
C ASN A 111 3.43 16.55 3.84
N VAL A 112 2.15 16.52 3.47
CA VAL A 112 1.63 16.99 2.17
C VAL A 112 1.95 18.48 1.94
N ASP A 113 1.63 19.33 2.92
CA ASP A 113 1.87 20.78 2.80
C ASP A 113 3.36 21.10 2.77
N GLY A 114 4.16 20.40 3.59
CA GLY A 114 5.61 20.52 3.60
C GLY A 114 6.25 20.15 2.26
N ALA A 115 5.64 19.26 1.49
CA ALA A 115 6.11 18.86 0.17
C ALA A 115 6.09 20.00 -0.86
N GLU A 116 5.31 21.06 -0.64
CA GLU A 116 5.23 22.19 -1.57
C GLU A 116 6.39 23.17 -1.41
N THR A 117 7.17 23.09 -0.31
CA THR A 117 8.38 23.91 -0.14
C THR A 117 9.56 23.38 -1.00
N PRO A 118 10.54 24.21 -1.39
CA PRO A 118 11.70 23.75 -2.16
C PRO A 118 12.48 22.63 -1.49
N GLU A 119 12.69 22.72 -0.18
CA GLU A 119 13.37 21.71 0.63
C GLU A 119 12.52 20.44 0.77
N GLY A 120 11.22 20.63 1.05
CA GLY A 120 10.28 19.54 1.19
C GLY A 120 10.10 18.75 -0.10
N ARG A 121 10.05 19.41 -1.27
CA ARG A 121 10.00 18.73 -2.59
C ARG A 121 11.13 17.74 -2.77
N ARG A 122 12.35 18.15 -2.42
CA ARG A 122 13.52 17.29 -2.56
C ARG A 122 13.43 16.08 -1.62
N ALA A 123 13.13 16.33 -0.35
CA ALA A 123 13.00 15.26 0.65
C ALA A 123 11.84 14.30 0.31
N THR A 124 10.71 14.86 -0.10
CA THR A 124 9.54 14.07 -0.53
C THR A 124 9.88 13.21 -1.75
N TRP A 125 10.56 13.77 -2.76
CA TRP A 125 10.98 13.02 -3.93
C TRP A 125 11.95 11.88 -3.59
N GLN A 126 12.90 12.13 -2.70
CA GLN A 126 13.85 11.11 -2.22
C GLN A 126 13.10 9.95 -1.53
N ALA A 127 12.19 10.26 -0.62
CA ALA A 127 11.47 9.24 0.13
C ALA A 127 10.43 8.49 -0.74
N ASN A 128 9.65 9.23 -1.57
CA ASN A 128 8.47 8.70 -2.22
C ASN A 128 8.70 8.22 -3.67
N SER A 129 9.79 8.66 -4.32
CA SER A 129 10.14 8.23 -5.68
C SER A 129 11.45 7.46 -5.71
N THR A 130 12.55 8.06 -5.24
CA THR A 130 13.87 7.42 -5.29
C THR A 130 13.91 6.17 -4.42
N GLY A 131 13.38 6.24 -3.19
CA GLY A 131 13.34 5.09 -2.28
C GLY A 131 12.60 3.89 -2.87
N PRO A 132 11.35 4.02 -3.31
CA PRO A 132 10.63 2.94 -4.00
C PRO A 132 11.36 2.41 -5.23
N ALA A 133 12.04 3.27 -6.02
CA ALA A 133 12.82 2.82 -7.19
C ALA A 133 14.04 1.97 -6.79
N VAL A 134 14.72 2.32 -5.69
CA VAL A 134 15.83 1.52 -5.15
C VAL A 134 15.32 0.16 -4.67
N LEU A 135 14.23 0.14 -3.89
CA LEU A 135 13.60 -1.11 -3.44
C LEU A 135 13.12 -1.98 -4.60
N ALA A 136 12.49 -1.39 -5.62
CA ALA A 136 11.98 -2.08 -6.81
C ALA A 136 13.11 -2.76 -7.60
N ARG A 137 14.27 -2.09 -7.70
CA ARG A 137 15.45 -2.66 -8.35
C ARG A 137 15.96 -3.90 -7.61
N GLU A 138 16.13 -3.82 -6.30
CA GLU A 138 16.60 -4.96 -5.51
C GLU A 138 15.56 -6.09 -5.46
N ALA A 139 14.26 -5.76 -5.27
CA ALA A 139 13.20 -6.75 -5.33
C ALA A 139 13.18 -7.49 -6.68
N THR A 140 13.40 -6.78 -7.79
CA THR A 140 13.50 -7.38 -9.12
C THR A 140 14.72 -8.29 -9.25
N ALA A 141 15.90 -7.82 -8.80
CA ALA A 141 17.17 -8.57 -8.88
C ALA A 141 17.10 -9.89 -8.11
N HIS A 142 16.41 -9.90 -6.96
CA HIS A 142 16.28 -11.08 -6.09
C HIS A 142 14.95 -11.85 -6.28
N GLY A 143 14.09 -11.42 -7.21
CA GLY A 143 12.81 -12.08 -7.48
C GLY A 143 11.79 -11.98 -6.34
N VAL A 144 11.95 -11.00 -5.46
CA VAL A 144 11.10 -10.72 -4.31
C VAL A 144 9.82 -10.02 -4.75
N THR A 145 8.69 -10.33 -4.11
CA THR A 145 7.43 -9.61 -4.33
C THR A 145 7.46 -8.26 -3.62
N MET A 146 7.10 -7.18 -4.33
CA MET A 146 7.02 -5.84 -3.74
C MET A 146 5.59 -5.40 -3.54
N VAL A 147 5.23 -5.02 -2.30
CA VAL A 147 3.98 -4.34 -1.96
C VAL A 147 4.30 -2.89 -1.63
N HIS A 148 3.72 -1.95 -2.35
CA HIS A 148 3.95 -0.52 -2.16
C HIS A 148 2.69 0.20 -1.73
N ILE A 149 2.78 0.93 -0.61
CA ILE A 149 1.66 1.75 -0.13
C ILE A 149 1.69 3.09 -0.85
N SER A 150 0.63 3.38 -1.58
CA SER A 150 0.41 4.60 -2.33
C SER A 150 -0.81 5.38 -1.79
N THR A 151 -1.33 6.31 -2.57
CA THR A 151 -2.36 7.26 -2.17
C THR A 151 -3.27 7.62 -3.33
N GLU A 152 -4.50 8.05 -3.03
CA GLU A 152 -5.42 8.67 -3.99
C GLU A 152 -4.91 10.02 -4.52
N TYR A 153 -3.97 10.68 -3.83
CA TYR A 153 -3.34 11.92 -4.32
C TYR A 153 -2.57 11.77 -5.63
N VAL A 154 -2.41 10.54 -6.13
CA VAL A 154 -1.90 10.31 -7.49
C VAL A 154 -2.90 10.68 -8.57
N PHE A 155 -4.15 10.96 -8.23
CA PHE A 155 -5.23 11.42 -9.10
C PHE A 155 -5.56 12.89 -8.85
N ASP A 156 -6.35 13.49 -9.75
CA ASP A 156 -6.74 14.90 -9.69
C ASP A 156 -8.04 15.17 -8.90
N GLY A 157 -8.71 14.12 -8.43
CA GLY A 157 -9.95 14.24 -7.66
C GLY A 157 -11.16 14.72 -8.46
N THR A 158 -11.14 14.65 -9.78
CA THR A 158 -12.27 15.07 -10.64
C THR A 158 -13.34 13.99 -10.76
N GLN A 159 -13.05 12.75 -10.34
CA GLN A 159 -13.97 11.62 -10.41
C GLN A 159 -14.31 11.12 -9.01
N ASP A 160 -15.55 10.63 -8.83
CA ASP A 160 -16.00 10.02 -7.57
C ASP A 160 -15.37 8.63 -7.33
N VAL A 161 -14.97 7.95 -8.40
CA VAL A 161 -14.35 6.62 -8.36
C VAL A 161 -13.20 6.57 -9.35
N HIS A 162 -12.03 6.22 -8.85
CA HIS A 162 -10.83 5.98 -9.64
C HIS A 162 -10.60 4.47 -9.82
N LEU A 163 -10.21 4.07 -11.03
CA LEU A 163 -9.89 2.67 -11.35
C LEU A 163 -8.38 2.40 -11.20
N GLU A 164 -8.02 1.12 -11.10
CA GLU A 164 -6.61 0.74 -10.89
C GLU A 164 -5.73 0.99 -12.10
N ASP A 165 -6.30 0.95 -13.29
CA ASP A 165 -5.64 1.15 -14.58
C ASP A 165 -5.74 2.60 -15.08
N GLU A 166 -6.32 3.49 -14.28
CA GLU A 166 -6.37 4.90 -14.59
C GLU A 166 -4.98 5.55 -14.50
N ASP A 167 -4.66 6.37 -15.50
CA ASP A 167 -3.41 7.12 -15.54
C ASP A 167 -3.33 8.14 -14.40
N PRO A 168 -2.21 8.20 -13.66
CA PRO A 168 -2.02 9.21 -12.62
C PRO A 168 -2.07 10.64 -13.17
N SER A 169 -2.76 11.52 -12.44
CA SER A 169 -2.91 12.95 -12.76
C SER A 169 -2.70 13.86 -11.52
N PRO A 170 -1.59 13.67 -10.78
CA PRO A 170 -1.38 14.33 -9.48
C PRO A 170 -1.24 15.85 -9.59
N LEU A 171 -1.91 16.60 -8.72
CA LEU A 171 -1.89 18.06 -8.71
C LEU A 171 -0.72 18.62 -7.89
N GLY A 172 -0.48 18.10 -6.68
CA GLY A 172 0.53 18.59 -5.74
C GLY A 172 1.85 17.82 -5.76
N ALA A 173 2.89 18.39 -5.17
CA ALA A 173 4.23 17.79 -5.11
C ALA A 173 4.25 16.43 -4.39
N TYR A 174 3.45 16.26 -3.35
CA TYR A 174 3.30 14.97 -2.67
C TYR A 174 2.76 13.91 -3.62
N GLY A 175 1.61 14.16 -4.27
CA GLY A 175 1.02 13.24 -5.24
C GLY A 175 1.95 12.91 -6.40
N GLN A 176 2.65 13.92 -6.95
CA GLN A 176 3.66 13.73 -8.01
C GLN A 176 4.79 12.80 -7.55
N SER A 177 5.27 12.97 -6.32
CA SER A 177 6.33 12.11 -5.77
C SER A 177 5.87 10.67 -5.57
N LYS A 178 4.63 10.47 -5.10
CA LYS A 178 4.03 9.13 -4.94
C LYS A 178 3.80 8.46 -6.28
N ALA A 179 3.28 9.20 -7.27
CA ALA A 179 3.11 8.69 -8.64
C ALA A 179 4.44 8.27 -9.29
N GLY A 180 5.53 9.02 -9.02
CA GLY A 180 6.89 8.62 -9.42
C GLY A 180 7.34 7.31 -8.80
N GLY A 181 7.01 7.08 -7.52
CA GLY A 181 7.22 5.80 -6.84
C GLY A 181 6.39 4.66 -7.43
N ASP A 182 5.09 4.91 -7.65
CA ASP A 182 4.18 3.95 -8.29
C ASP A 182 4.73 3.49 -9.65
N ALA A 183 5.17 4.43 -10.49
CA ALA A 183 5.74 4.13 -11.81
C ALA A 183 7.00 3.26 -11.71
N ALA A 184 7.88 3.52 -10.73
CA ALA A 184 9.06 2.70 -10.50
C ALA A 184 8.69 1.28 -10.05
N VAL A 185 7.73 1.15 -9.12
CA VAL A 185 7.26 -0.14 -8.62
C VAL A 185 6.52 -0.94 -9.69
N ALA A 186 5.74 -0.28 -10.54
CA ALA A 186 5.02 -0.92 -11.65
C ALA A 186 5.96 -1.62 -12.66
N SER A 187 7.23 -1.24 -12.72
CA SER A 187 8.24 -1.93 -13.54
C SER A 187 8.71 -3.26 -12.94
N THR A 188 8.39 -3.55 -11.67
CA THR A 188 8.78 -4.78 -10.99
C THR A 188 7.87 -5.93 -11.42
N PRO A 189 8.39 -7.10 -11.84
CA PRO A 189 7.56 -8.20 -12.34
C PRO A 189 6.53 -8.74 -11.33
N LYS A 190 6.86 -8.69 -10.03
CA LYS A 190 6.00 -9.16 -8.94
C LYS A 190 5.70 -7.98 -8.00
N HIS A 191 4.64 -7.24 -8.26
CA HIS A 191 4.31 -6.09 -7.42
C HIS A 191 2.81 -5.97 -7.14
N TYR A 192 2.52 -5.23 -6.09
CA TYR A 192 1.20 -4.70 -5.75
C TYR A 192 1.35 -3.24 -5.34
N ILE A 193 0.52 -2.37 -5.88
CA ILE A 193 0.40 -0.96 -5.48
C ILE A 193 -0.93 -0.81 -4.78
N VAL A 194 -0.90 -0.45 -3.50
CA VAL A 194 -2.08 -0.31 -2.65
C VAL A 194 -2.31 1.19 -2.43
N ARG A 195 -3.30 1.76 -3.09
CA ARG A 195 -3.69 3.16 -2.91
C ARG A 195 -4.70 3.27 -1.79
N THR A 196 -4.44 4.16 -0.85
CA THR A 196 -5.29 4.42 0.32
C THR A 196 -5.72 5.88 0.36
N SER A 197 -6.82 6.15 1.05
CA SER A 197 -7.40 7.46 1.32
C SER A 197 -7.67 7.58 2.82
N TRP A 198 -7.64 8.79 3.36
CA TRP A 198 -7.91 9.10 4.76
C TRP A 198 -9.14 9.99 4.91
#